data_f48bfe6a8567ec537bde06004c5568e2
#
_entry.id   f48bfe6a8567ec537bde06004c5568e2
#
_cell.length_a   1.000
_cell.length_b   1.000
_cell.length_c   1.000
_cell.angle_alpha   90.00
_cell.angle_beta   90.00
_cell.angle_gamma   90.00
#
_symmetry.space_group_name_H-M   'P 1'
#
loop_
_entity.id
_entity.type
_entity.pdbx_description
1 polymer ?
#
loop_
_entity_poly.entity_id
_entity_poly.type
_entity_poly.pdbx_seq_one_letter_code
_entity_poly.pdbx_strand_id
1 'polypeptide(L)'
;MGNEGKIAVVTGGNRGIGHEIRRRLARLGVAVILTARDEEKGRKAAEALQEDGLRVRFHPLDVDDPESIRRVREFVEIRRPR
;
A
#
# COMPACT_ATOMS: atom_id res chain seq x y z
N MET A 1 -16.11 -10.63 5.85
CA MET A 1 -17.15 -9.63 5.93
C MET A 1 -16.63 -8.37 6.59
N GLY A 2 -16.69 -7.52 7.02
CA GLY A 2 -16.24 -6.33 7.74
C GLY A 2 -15.10 -5.53 7.10
N ASN A 3 -14.19 -6.19 6.42
CA ASN A 3 -13.01 -5.51 5.86
C ASN A 3 -13.08 -5.31 4.36
N GLU A 4 -14.13 -5.79 3.72
CA GLU A 4 -14.29 -5.58 2.29
C GLU A 4 -14.48 -4.10 1.99
N GLY A 5 -13.73 -3.59 1.02
CA GLY A 5 -13.80 -2.21 0.62
C GLY A 5 -12.95 -1.26 1.45
N LYS A 6 -12.30 -1.75 2.50
CA LYS A 6 -11.39 -0.92 3.27
C LYS A 6 -10.04 -0.84 2.58
N ILE A 7 -9.41 0.32 2.67
CA ILE A 7 -8.10 0.58 2.08
C ILE A 7 -7.17 1.06 3.18
N ALA A 8 -6.00 0.43 3.29
CA ALA A 8 -4.97 0.85 4.22
C ALA A 8 -3.77 1.37 3.44
N VAL A 9 -3.27 2.52 3.83
CA VAL A 9 -2.06 3.09 3.25
C VAL A 9 -0.92 2.88 4.24
N VAL A 10 0.13 2.19 3.81
CA VAL A 10 1.28 1.88 4.67
C VAL A 10 2.51 2.50 4.05
N THR A 11 3.21 3.33 4.82
CA THR A 11 4.38 4.05 4.33
C THR A 11 5.67 3.44 4.83
N GLY A 12 6.68 3.46 3.96
CA GLY A 12 8.08 3.18 4.33
C GLY A 12 8.37 1.82 4.91
N GLY A 13 7.45 0.91 4.89
CA GLY A 13 7.57 -0.31 5.63
C GLY A 13 8.16 -1.47 4.86
N ASN A 14 9.34 -1.31 4.31
CA ASN A 14 9.99 -2.41 3.60
C ASN A 14 10.92 -3.24 4.48
N ARG A 15 10.87 -3.04 5.81
CA ARG A 15 11.68 -3.78 6.76
C ARG A 15 10.81 -4.46 7.80
N GLY A 16 11.14 -5.71 8.09
CA GLY A 16 10.63 -6.47 9.24
C GLY A 16 9.19 -6.21 9.64
N ILE A 17 9.02 -5.41 10.66
CA ILE A 17 7.70 -5.16 11.26
C ILE A 17 6.70 -4.56 10.27
N GLY A 18 7.14 -3.59 9.48
CA GLY A 18 6.28 -2.98 8.49
C GLY A 18 5.78 -3.98 7.46
N HIS A 19 6.65 -4.88 7.03
CA HIS A 19 6.28 -5.91 6.07
C HIS A 19 5.22 -6.86 6.66
N GLU A 20 5.38 -7.24 7.92
CA GLU A 20 4.42 -8.10 8.60
C GLU A 20 3.05 -7.45 8.74
N ILE A 21 3.02 -6.16 9.06
CA ILE A 21 1.76 -5.42 9.17
C ILE A 21 1.02 -5.43 7.84
N ARG A 22 1.72 -5.16 6.75
CA ARG A 22 1.12 -5.17 5.42
C ARG A 22 0.53 -6.54 5.08
N ARG A 23 1.26 -7.58 5.39
CA ARG A 23 0.82 -8.95 5.13
C ARG A 23 -0.45 -9.27 5.92
N ARG A 24 -0.49 -8.91 7.19
CA ARG A 24 -1.66 -9.13 8.03
C ARG A 24 -2.89 -8.40 7.54
N LEU A 25 -2.74 -7.13 7.18
CA LEU A 25 -3.85 -6.34 6.66
C LEU A 25 -4.40 -6.94 5.37
N ALA A 26 -3.50 -7.34 4.48
CA ALA A 26 -3.92 -7.93 3.22
C ALA A 26 -4.65 -9.26 3.42
N ARG A 27 -4.22 -10.07 4.39
CA ARG A 27 -4.87 -11.33 4.71
C ARG A 27 -6.28 -11.15 5.28
N LEU A 28 -6.53 -10.00 5.91
CA LEU A 28 -7.85 -9.66 6.43
C LEU A 28 -8.80 -9.18 5.34
N GLY A 29 -8.34 -9.13 4.09
CA GLY A 29 -9.16 -8.67 2.99
C GLY A 29 -9.12 -7.17 2.77
N VAL A 30 -8.26 -6.47 3.51
CA VAL A 30 -8.07 -5.02 3.33
C VAL A 30 -7.17 -4.80 2.11
N ALA A 31 -7.57 -3.91 1.21
CA ALA A 31 -6.72 -3.53 0.10
C ALA A 31 -5.59 -2.64 0.66
N VAL A 32 -4.34 -3.01 0.39
CA VAL A 32 -3.20 -2.31 0.92
C VAL A 32 -2.52 -1.51 -0.18
N ILE A 33 -2.27 -0.23 0.09
CA ILE A 33 -1.46 0.60 -0.79
C ILE A 33 -0.14 0.83 -0.08
N LEU A 34 0.89 0.20 -0.61
CA LEU A 34 2.24 0.33 -0.10
C LEU A 34 2.88 1.55 -0.72
N THR A 35 3.39 2.45 0.11
CA THR A 35 4.07 3.64 -0.38
C THR A 35 5.50 3.66 0.12
N ALA A 36 6.40 4.14 -0.70
CA ALA A 36 7.81 4.28 -0.35
C ALA A 36 8.46 5.30 -1.28
N ARG A 37 9.54 5.91 -0.81
CA ARG A 37 10.32 6.82 -1.63
C ARG A 37 11.08 6.05 -2.72
N ASP A 38 11.65 4.90 -2.36
CA ASP A 38 12.37 4.06 -3.32
C ASP A 38 11.37 3.24 -4.12
N GLU A 39 11.17 3.66 -5.35
CA GLU A 39 10.18 3.07 -6.24
C GLU A 39 10.48 1.61 -6.56
N GLU A 40 11.75 1.31 -6.81
CA GLU A 40 12.14 -0.05 -7.18
C GLU A 40 11.94 -1.04 -6.02
N LYS A 41 12.40 -0.68 -4.83
CA LYS A 41 12.22 -1.53 -3.66
C LYS A 41 10.76 -1.70 -3.28
N GLY A 42 10.01 -0.60 -3.35
CA GLY A 42 8.59 -0.66 -3.03
C GLY A 42 7.81 -1.53 -3.98
N ARG A 43 8.11 -1.43 -5.27
CA ARG A 43 7.46 -2.25 -6.28
C ARG A 43 7.76 -3.74 -6.08
N LYS A 44 9.01 -4.07 -5.78
CA LYS A 44 9.39 -5.47 -5.53
C LYS A 44 8.68 -6.03 -4.31
N ALA A 45 8.57 -5.23 -3.25
CA ALA A 45 7.85 -5.65 -2.05
C ALA A 45 6.38 -5.92 -2.36
N ALA A 46 5.75 -5.04 -3.13
CA ALA A 46 4.36 -5.22 -3.52
C ALA A 46 4.16 -6.48 -4.37
N GLU A 47 5.06 -6.69 -5.33
CA GLU A 47 5.00 -7.88 -6.19
C GLU A 47 5.10 -9.15 -5.38
N ALA A 48 5.99 -9.19 -4.39
CA ALA A 48 6.14 -10.37 -3.54
C ALA A 48 4.85 -10.69 -2.79
N LEU A 49 4.15 -9.66 -2.30
CA LEU A 49 2.89 -9.85 -1.61
C LEU A 49 1.77 -10.25 -2.58
N GLN A 50 1.78 -9.69 -3.80
CA GLN A 50 0.82 -10.08 -4.83
C GLN A 50 0.96 -11.53 -5.24
N GLU A 51 2.17 -12.06 -5.26
CA GLU A 51 2.42 -13.46 -5.56
C GLU A 51 1.76 -14.39 -4.53
N ASP A 52 1.60 -13.91 -3.31
CA ASP A 52 0.88 -14.63 -2.27
C ASP A 52 -0.64 -14.49 -2.39
N GLY A 53 -1.11 -13.85 -3.44
CA GLY A 53 -2.54 -13.65 -3.66
C GLY A 53 -3.14 -12.49 -2.88
N LEU A 54 -2.32 -11.62 -2.34
CA LEU A 54 -2.79 -10.52 -1.52
C LEU A 54 -3.09 -9.27 -2.37
N ARG A 55 -4.03 -8.46 -1.91
CA ARG A 55 -4.44 -7.24 -2.60
C ARG A 55 -3.55 -6.08 -2.17
N VAL A 56 -2.42 -5.95 -2.83
CA VAL A 56 -1.42 -4.91 -2.52
C VAL A 56 -1.09 -4.17 -3.80
N ARG A 57 -1.05 -2.85 -3.73
CA ARG A 57 -0.59 -2.01 -4.81
C ARG A 57 0.50 -1.09 -4.29
N PHE A 58 1.41 -0.71 -5.16
CA PHE A 58 2.47 0.21 -4.81
C PHE A 58 2.21 1.58 -5.44
N HIS A 59 2.50 2.63 -4.69
CA HIS A 59 2.51 3.98 -5.21
C HIS A 59 3.70 4.73 -4.61
N PRO A 60 4.53 5.40 -5.42
CA PRO A 60 5.64 6.16 -4.86
C PRO A 60 5.14 7.31 -4.00
N LEU A 61 5.84 7.57 -2.91
CA LEU A 61 5.50 8.68 -2.01
C LEU A 61 6.77 9.30 -1.44
N ASP A 62 6.92 10.58 -1.66
CA ASP A 62 7.92 11.40 -1.00
C ASP A 62 7.17 12.35 -0.05
N VAL A 63 7.30 12.10 1.26
CA VAL A 63 6.56 12.88 2.26
C VAL A 63 7.02 14.33 2.32
N ASP A 64 8.17 14.65 1.76
CA ASP A 64 8.66 16.03 1.70
C ASP A 64 8.13 16.80 0.48
N ASP A 65 7.42 16.13 -0.41
CA ASP A 65 6.88 16.73 -1.62
C ASP A 65 5.35 16.77 -1.56
N PRO A 66 4.75 17.96 -1.42
CA PRO A 66 3.29 18.08 -1.36
C PRO A 66 2.56 17.51 -2.58
N GLU A 67 3.16 17.60 -3.75
CA GLU A 67 2.57 17.02 -4.96
C GLU A 67 2.50 15.50 -4.89
N SER A 68 3.53 14.89 -4.31
CA SER A 68 3.56 13.44 -4.14
C SER A 68 2.45 12.99 -3.21
N ILE A 69 2.25 13.73 -2.11
CA ILE A 69 1.18 13.45 -1.16
C ILE A 69 -0.19 13.58 -1.84
N ARG A 70 -0.37 14.61 -2.65
CA ARG A 70 -1.63 14.82 -3.37
C ARG A 70 -1.91 13.67 -4.34
N ARG A 71 -0.89 13.18 -5.03
CA ARG A 71 -1.04 12.06 -5.97
C ARG A 71 -1.47 10.78 -5.26
N VAL A 72 -0.91 10.52 -4.10
CA VAL A 72 -1.32 9.34 -3.32
C VAL A 72 -2.76 9.48 -2.88
N ARG A 73 -3.17 10.66 -2.44
CA ARG A 73 -4.55 10.92 -2.04
C ARG A 73 -5.51 10.65 -3.19
N GLU A 74 -5.20 11.15 -4.38
CA GLU A 74 -6.02 10.91 -5.56
C GLU A 74 -6.07 9.43 -5.94
N PHE A 75 -4.95 8.76 -5.83
CA PHE A 75 -4.86 7.33 -6.10
C PHE A 75 -5.79 6.53 -5.18
N VAL A 76 -5.81 6.89 -3.89
CA VAL A 76 -6.67 6.24 -2.91
C VAL A 76 -8.14 6.56 -3.19
N GLU A 77 -8.46 7.82 -3.49
CA GLU A 77 -9.85 8.23 -3.74
C GLU A 77 -10.46 7.50 -4.93
N ILE A 78 -9.69 7.30 -6.00
CA ILE A 78 -10.17 6.58 -7.18
C ILE A 78 -10.53 5.14 -6.84
N ARG A 79 -9.78 4.52 -5.95
CA ARG A 79 -9.97 3.11 -5.58
C ARG A 79 -10.90 2.88 -4.42
N ARG A 80 -11.27 3.95 -3.75
CA ARG A 80 -12.15 3.87 -2.60
C ARG A 80 -13.55 3.46 -3.04
N PRO A 81 -14.15 2.44 -2.43
CA PRO A 81 -15.52 2.06 -2.78
C PRO A 81 -16.51 3.13 -2.36
N ARG A 82 -17.55 3.25 -3.12
CA ARG A 82 -18.60 4.23 -2.85
C ARG A 82 -19.69 3.64 -1.98
#